data_a1da687acd073ce6ab279ee20b5eea48
#
_entry.id   a1da687acd073ce6ab279ee20b5eea48
#
_cell.length_a   1.000
_cell.length_b   1.000
_cell.length_c   1.000
_cell.angle_alpha   90.00
_cell.angle_beta   90.00
_cell.angle_gamma   90.00
#
_symmetry.space_group_name_H-M   'P 1'
#
loop_
_entity.id
_entity.type
_entity.pdbx_description
1 polymer ?
#
loop_
_entity_poly.entity_id
_entity_poly.type
_entity_poly.pdbx_seq_one_letter_code
_entity_poly.pdbx_strand_id
1 'polypeptide(L)' 'MSGQLTTKINIPKNQVELINLIFAELEITFHNQFHKAFPDEETLTLAKQLWLAKLEKFDNEIIFKAIDKIIETSK' A
#
# COMPACT_ATOMS: atom_id res chain seq x y z
N MET A 1 -14.82 -21.08 -9.73
CA MET A 1 -14.60 -20.76 -9.36
C MET A 1 -14.59 -20.23 -8.85
N SER A 2 -14.67 -20.14 -9.01
CA SER A 2 -14.60 -19.55 -8.56
C SER A 2 -14.29 -19.08 -7.89
N GLY A 3 -14.30 -19.10 -7.70
CA GLY A 3 -14.04 -18.51 -6.82
C GLY A 3 -12.99 -17.85 -6.58
N GLN A 4 -12.47 -17.73 -6.98
CA GLN A 4 -11.64 -17.20 -6.75
C GLN A 4 -11.32 -16.12 -6.73
N LEU A 5 -11.77 -15.69 -6.99
CA LEU A 5 -11.52 -14.55 -7.13
C LEU A 5 -11.28 -13.97 -6.06
N THR A 6 -11.61 -14.19 -5.30
CA THR A 6 -11.54 -13.67 -4.24
C THR A 6 -10.44 -13.80 -3.66
N THR A 7 -9.89 -14.19 -3.91
CA THR A 7 -9.01 -14.54 -3.50
C THR A 7 -8.03 -13.96 -2.86
N LYS A 8 -7.12 -14.37 -2.40
CA LYS A 8 -6.17 -13.83 -1.71
C LYS A 8 -5.24 -13.11 -2.54
N ILE A 9 -4.85 -11.92 -2.18
CA ILE A 9 -3.79 -11.19 -2.79
C ILE A 9 -2.49 -11.74 -2.25
N ASN A 10 -1.57 -12.09 -3.13
CA ASN A 10 -0.26 -12.54 -2.69
C ASN A 10 0.55 -11.34 -2.21
N ILE A 11 1.05 -11.44 -1.00
CA ILE A 11 1.85 -10.36 -0.46
C ILE A 11 3.24 -10.41 -1.09
N PRO A 12 3.68 -9.34 -1.74
CA PRO A 12 5.00 -9.34 -2.37
C PRO A 12 6.11 -9.54 -1.36
N LYS A 13 7.13 -10.28 -1.75
CA LYS A 13 8.28 -10.48 -0.89
C LYS A 13 9.25 -9.32 -0.98
N ASN A 14 9.26 -8.67 -2.11
CA ASN A 14 10.10 -7.49 -2.33
C ASN A 14 9.41 -6.28 -1.72
N GLN A 15 10.12 -5.55 -0.87
CA GLN A 15 9.51 -4.43 -0.17
C GLN A 15 9.15 -3.27 -1.10
N VAL A 16 9.90 -3.08 -2.17
CA VAL A 16 9.55 -2.04 -3.14
C VAL A 16 8.20 -2.37 -3.77
N GLU A 17 8.00 -3.61 -4.14
CA GLU A 17 6.72 -4.02 -4.72
C GLU A 17 5.59 -3.90 -3.72
N LEU A 18 5.88 -4.21 -2.46
CA LEU A 18 4.88 -4.09 -1.41
C LEU A 18 4.45 -2.63 -1.24
N ILE A 19 5.41 -1.73 -1.21
CA ILE A 19 5.12 -0.31 -1.07
C ILE A 19 4.29 0.18 -2.25
N ASN A 20 4.63 -0.25 -3.46
CA ASN A 20 3.85 0.12 -4.63
C ASN A 20 2.42 -0.38 -4.54
N LEU A 21 2.23 -1.59 -4.06
CA LEU A 21 0.90 -2.15 -3.89
C LEU A 21 0.11 -1.37 -2.84
N ILE A 22 0.74 -1.05 -1.73
CA ILE A 22 0.09 -0.29 -0.66
C ILE A 22 -0.35 1.08 -1.17
N PHE A 23 0.52 1.77 -1.89
CA PHE A 23 0.18 3.09 -2.40
C PHE A 23 -0.93 3.02 -3.44
N ALA A 24 -0.95 1.96 -4.24
CA ALA A 24 -2.04 1.76 -5.19
C ALA A 24 -3.37 1.56 -4.46
N GLU A 25 -3.36 0.80 -3.39
CA GLU A 25 -4.56 0.58 -2.59
C GLU A 25 -5.04 1.88 -1.95
N LEU A 26 -4.11 2.66 -1.44
CA LEU A 26 -4.45 3.93 -0.83
C LEU A 26 -5.03 4.90 -1.85
N GLU A 27 -4.48 4.89 -3.05
CA GLU A 27 -5.01 5.75 -4.11
C GLU A 27 -6.44 5.37 -4.47
N ILE A 28 -6.71 4.09 -4.59
CA ILE A 28 -8.04 3.62 -4.94
C ILE A 28 -9.04 3.92 -3.82
N THR A 29 -8.61 3.73 -2.59
CA THR A 29 -9.50 3.88 -1.44
C THR A 29 -9.73 5.35 -1.08
N PHE A 30 -8.68 6.16 -1.11
CA PHE A 30 -8.74 7.56 -0.69
C PHE A 30 -8.35 8.49 -1.83
N HIS A 31 -9.02 8.34 -2.95
CA HIS A 31 -8.62 9.01 -4.19
C HIS A 31 -8.33 10.50 -4.03
N ASN A 32 -9.26 11.23 -3.47
CA ASN A 32 -9.11 12.69 -3.37
C ASN A 32 -8.00 13.08 -2.39
N GLN A 33 -7.99 12.45 -1.22
CA GLN A 33 -6.97 12.74 -0.24
C GLN A 33 -5.59 12.35 -0.73
N PHE A 34 -5.52 11.24 -1.46
CA PHE A 34 -4.26 10.76 -2.00
C PHE A 34 -3.66 11.78 -2.96
N HIS A 35 -4.50 12.28 -3.87
CA HIS A 35 -4.01 13.23 -4.87
C HIS A 35 -3.69 14.59 -4.27
N LYS A 36 -4.32 14.96 -3.18
CA LYS A 36 -3.95 16.17 -2.48
C LYS A 36 -2.62 16.03 -1.78
N ALA A 37 -2.37 14.86 -1.20
CA ALA A 37 -1.13 14.61 -0.49
C ALA A 37 0.05 14.46 -1.45
N PHE A 38 -0.20 13.86 -2.61
CA PHE A 38 0.85 13.57 -3.57
C PHE A 38 0.47 14.18 -4.94
N PRO A 39 0.62 15.50 -5.07
CA PRO A 39 0.13 16.16 -6.29
C PRO A 39 0.97 15.88 -7.53
N ASP A 40 2.21 15.43 -7.36
CA ASP A 40 3.05 15.12 -8.50
C ASP A 40 3.85 13.85 -8.23
N GLU A 41 4.49 13.36 -9.28
CA GLU A 41 5.21 12.12 -9.20
C GLU A 41 6.43 12.19 -8.32
N GLU A 42 7.04 13.34 -8.28
CA GLU A 42 8.22 13.55 -7.47
C GLU A 42 7.91 13.37 -5.99
N THR A 43 6.83 14.01 -5.54
CA THR A 43 6.40 13.90 -4.15
C THR A 43 6.03 12.45 -3.81
N LEU A 44 5.35 11.81 -4.74
CA LEU A 44 4.95 10.41 -4.55
C LEU A 44 6.16 9.50 -4.42
N THR A 45 7.16 9.71 -5.28
CA THR A 45 8.37 8.91 -5.24
C THR A 45 9.11 9.08 -3.93
N LEU A 46 9.21 10.32 -3.46
CA LEU A 46 9.85 10.61 -2.17
C LEU A 46 9.11 9.92 -1.03
N ALA A 47 7.79 9.97 -1.06
CA ALA A 47 6.99 9.34 -0.02
C ALA A 47 7.24 7.83 0.01
N LYS A 48 7.29 7.21 -1.16
CA LYS A 48 7.55 5.78 -1.23
C LYS A 48 8.93 5.44 -0.69
N GLN A 49 9.92 6.25 -1.00
CA GLN A 49 11.27 6.04 -0.49
C GLN A 49 11.33 6.16 1.02
N LEU A 50 10.64 7.15 1.57
CA LEU A 50 10.60 7.31 3.02
C LEU A 50 9.92 6.14 3.70
N TRP A 51 8.81 5.68 3.13
CA TRP A 51 8.12 4.53 3.68
C TRP A 51 9.00 3.30 3.64
N LEU A 52 9.70 3.10 2.54
CA LEU A 52 10.58 1.97 2.41
C LEU A 52 11.66 1.99 3.49
N ALA A 53 12.26 3.14 3.70
CA ALA A 53 13.31 3.27 4.71
C ALA A 53 12.79 3.01 6.11
N LYS A 54 11.58 3.47 6.41
CA LYS A 54 11.03 3.31 7.74
C LYS A 54 10.50 1.91 8.01
N LEU A 55 10.03 1.24 6.97
CA LEU A 55 9.39 -0.05 7.13
C LEU A 55 10.31 -1.24 6.85
N GLU A 56 11.54 -0.97 6.49
CA GLU A 56 12.42 -2.07 6.09
C GLU A 56 12.69 -3.06 7.20
N LYS A 57 12.56 -2.66 8.45
CA LYS A 57 12.76 -3.54 9.58
C LYS A 57 11.59 -4.48 9.82
N PHE A 58 10.45 -4.22 9.23
CA PHE A 58 9.26 -4.98 9.49
C PHE A 58 9.03 -6.03 8.43
N ASP A 59 8.39 -7.12 8.83
CA ASP A 59 8.00 -8.17 7.93
C ASP A 59 6.92 -7.65 6.98
N ASN A 60 7.02 -7.99 5.70
CA ASN A 60 6.05 -7.55 4.70
C ASN A 60 4.63 -7.93 5.08
N GLU A 61 4.45 -9.11 5.66
CA GLU A 61 3.14 -9.56 6.06
C GLU A 61 2.54 -8.68 7.13
N ILE A 62 3.36 -8.28 8.08
CA ILE A 62 2.90 -7.41 9.16
C ILE A 62 2.52 -6.05 8.61
N ILE A 63 3.33 -5.52 7.71
CA ILE A 63 3.05 -4.23 7.10
C ILE A 63 1.74 -4.28 6.33
N PHE A 64 1.57 -5.30 5.51
CA PHE A 64 0.39 -5.40 4.68
C PHE A 64 -0.87 -5.55 5.52
N LYS A 65 -0.81 -6.36 6.57
CA LYS A 65 -1.97 -6.55 7.42
C LYS A 65 -2.35 -5.29 8.17
N ALA A 66 -1.36 -4.52 8.60
CA ALA A 66 -1.63 -3.27 9.30
C ALA A 66 -2.33 -2.28 8.38
N ILE A 67 -1.85 -2.16 7.16
CA ILE A 67 -2.45 -1.24 6.19
C ILE A 67 -3.85 -1.70 5.81
N ASP A 68 -4.01 -2.98 5.60
CA ASP A 68 -5.31 -3.54 5.24
C ASP A 68 -6.34 -3.25 6.32
N LYS A 69 -5.94 -3.36 7.58
CA LYS A 69 -6.82 -3.08 8.68
C LYS A 69 -7.22 -1.61 8.72
N ILE A 70 -6.27 -0.73 8.47
CA ILE A 70 -6.56 0.70 8.43
C ILE A 70 -7.57 1.01 7.34
N ILE A 71 -7.37 0.43 6.16
CA ILE A 71 -8.28 0.65 5.05
C ILE A 71 -9.67 0.13 5.38
N GLU A 72 -9.72 -1.04 6.01
CA GLU A 72 -10.99 -1.65 6.39
C GLU A 72 -11.77 -0.78 7.36
N THR A 73 -11.09 -0.25 8.36
CA THR A 73 -11.78 0.53 9.38
C THR A 73 -12.13 1.93 8.91
N SER A 74 -11.55 2.38 7.82
CA SER A 74 -11.83 3.72 7.30
C SER A 74 -13.04 3.78 6.39
N LYS A 75 -13.58 2.66 6.02
CA LYS A 75 -14.73 2.62 5.11
C LYS A 75 -16.08 2.84 5.80
#